data_ab53e123c00b015845193821da75c657
#
_entry.id   ab53e123c00b015845193821da75c657
#
_cell.length_a   1.000
_cell.length_b   1.000
_cell.length_c   1.000
_cell.angle_alpha   90.00
_cell.angle_beta   90.00
_cell.angle_gamma   90.00
#
_symmetry.space_group_name_H-M   'P 1'
#
loop_
_entity.id
_entity.type
_entity.pdbx_description
1 polymer ?
#
loop_
_entity_poly.entity_id
_entity_poly.type
_entity_poly.pdbx_seq_one_letter_code
_entity_poly.pdbx_strand_id
1 'polypeptide(L)'
;PEEREIVFLLVGRLLEAKGLPEYAAAARELKTQYPAARFQLLGPPEQGLGSVDLAQVRRWQDEGSIEYLGETRDVRPYVAACHALVLPSWREGTPTSIMEGMSMGRAAVVTDVPGCREVVEDGVNGCICAAHDPRALAAAMRRLLDEPGLLARMGAAGRDLACREFDAEVVAEKILVDMRVPRAAG
;
A
#
# COMPACT_ATOMS: atom_id res chain seq x y z
N PRO A 1 26.93 -0.10 8.44
CA PRO A 1 25.75 0.56 7.87
C PRO A 1 24.72 0.64 8.99
N GLU A 2 24.28 1.86 9.33
CA GLU A 2 23.18 2.03 10.27
C GLU A 2 21.96 1.30 9.70
N GLU A 3 21.38 0.38 10.45
CA GLU A 3 20.17 -0.33 10.08
C GLU A 3 19.04 0.70 9.98
N ARG A 4 18.67 1.06 8.78
CA ARG A 4 17.56 2.00 8.52
C ARG A 4 16.26 1.33 8.90
N GLU A 5 15.57 1.88 9.88
CA GLU A 5 14.19 1.49 10.18
C GLU A 5 13.28 1.94 9.01
N ILE A 6 12.85 0.97 8.18
CA ILE A 6 11.87 1.21 7.11
C ILE A 6 10.57 0.56 7.53
N VAL A 7 9.50 1.35 7.48
CA VAL A 7 8.15 0.92 7.87
C VAL A 7 7.30 0.73 6.61
N PHE A 8 6.86 -0.49 6.37
CA PHE A 8 5.84 -0.85 5.39
C PHE A 8 4.48 -0.91 6.06
N LEU A 9 3.45 -0.37 5.44
CA LEU A 9 2.09 -0.34 5.97
C LEU A 9 1.10 -0.92 4.97
N LEU A 10 0.32 -1.93 5.39
CA LEU A 10 -0.86 -2.39 4.69
C LEU A 10 -2.10 -1.83 5.39
N VAL A 11 -2.94 -1.11 4.64
CA VAL A 11 -4.22 -0.59 5.12
C VAL A 11 -5.36 -1.30 4.41
N GLY A 12 -6.20 -2.01 5.14
CA GLY A 12 -7.33 -2.71 4.56
C GLY A 12 -8.03 -3.65 5.55
N ARG A 13 -9.25 -4.07 5.21
CA ARG A 13 -9.99 -5.07 5.98
C ARG A 13 -9.21 -6.39 6.04
N LEU A 14 -9.39 -7.15 7.12
CA LEU A 14 -8.70 -8.43 7.31
C LEU A 14 -9.32 -9.54 6.41
N LEU A 15 -9.02 -9.43 5.11
CA LEU A 15 -9.47 -10.36 4.06
C LEU A 15 -8.27 -11.00 3.36
N GLU A 16 -8.38 -12.31 3.03
CA GLU A 16 -7.38 -13.02 2.21
C GLU A 16 -7.18 -12.32 0.85
N ALA A 17 -8.27 -11.85 0.23
CA ALA A 17 -8.24 -11.15 -1.05
C ALA A 17 -7.42 -9.84 -1.02
N LYS A 18 -7.08 -9.32 0.16
CA LYS A 18 -6.14 -8.21 0.34
C LYS A 18 -4.68 -8.66 0.38
N GLY A 19 -4.42 -9.96 0.23
CA GLY A 19 -3.08 -10.53 0.19
C GLY A 19 -2.37 -10.54 1.54
N LEU A 20 -3.14 -10.61 2.65
CA LEU A 20 -2.58 -10.62 3.99
C LEU A 20 -1.65 -11.82 4.23
N PRO A 21 -2.00 -13.06 3.79
CA PRO A 21 -1.10 -14.20 3.91
C PRO A 21 0.22 -14.00 3.16
N GLU A 22 0.17 -13.44 1.95
CA GLU A 22 1.33 -13.12 1.14
C GLU A 22 2.20 -12.05 1.81
N TYR A 23 1.57 -11.02 2.39
CA TYR A 23 2.27 -9.97 3.12
C TYR A 23 2.98 -10.52 4.35
N ALA A 24 2.32 -11.35 5.14
CA ALA A 24 2.94 -11.98 6.32
C ALA A 24 4.10 -12.91 5.94
N ALA A 25 3.97 -13.67 4.85
CA ALA A 25 5.03 -14.54 4.36
C ALA A 25 6.25 -13.73 3.85
N ALA A 26 6.00 -12.67 3.07
CA ALA A 26 7.04 -11.76 2.59
C ALA A 26 7.76 -11.05 3.76
N ALA A 27 7.01 -10.57 4.75
CA ALA A 27 7.55 -9.93 5.95
C ALA A 27 8.45 -10.88 6.75
N ARG A 28 8.02 -12.13 6.93
CA ARG A 28 8.82 -13.17 7.62
C ARG A 28 10.15 -13.41 6.90
N GLU A 29 10.14 -13.51 5.57
CA GLU A 29 11.36 -13.66 4.77
C GLU A 29 12.30 -12.46 4.97
N LEU A 30 11.75 -11.24 4.83
CA LEU A 30 12.56 -10.02 4.91
C LEU A 30 13.11 -9.74 6.29
N LYS A 31 12.39 -10.08 7.37
CA LYS A 31 12.86 -9.91 8.76
C LYS A 31 14.17 -10.65 9.04
N THR A 32 14.44 -11.74 8.34
CA THR A 32 15.71 -12.49 8.51
C THR A 32 16.93 -11.73 8.00
N GLN A 33 16.74 -10.84 7.02
CA GLN A 33 17.83 -10.08 6.37
C GLN A 33 17.82 -8.60 6.81
N TYR A 34 16.64 -8.08 7.17
CA TYR A 34 16.41 -6.68 7.56
C TYR A 34 15.66 -6.63 8.90
N PRO A 35 16.30 -6.97 10.02
CA PRO A 35 15.63 -7.06 11.33
C PRO A 35 15.02 -5.72 11.78
N ALA A 36 15.59 -4.58 11.37
CA ALA A 36 15.06 -3.25 11.64
C ALA A 36 13.84 -2.86 10.80
N ALA A 37 13.54 -3.57 9.71
CA ALA A 37 12.35 -3.28 8.90
C ALA A 37 11.08 -3.65 9.68
N ARG A 38 10.04 -2.83 9.57
CA ARG A 38 8.75 -3.03 10.24
C ARG A 38 7.63 -3.24 9.23
N PHE A 39 6.77 -4.20 9.49
CA PHE A 39 5.67 -4.58 8.62
C PHE A 39 4.36 -4.45 9.38
N GLN A 40 3.65 -3.37 9.11
CA GLN A 40 2.45 -2.96 9.83
C GLN A 40 1.18 -3.32 9.06
N LEU A 41 0.16 -3.75 9.80
CA LEU A 41 -1.18 -4.05 9.29
C LEU A 41 -2.20 -3.22 10.06
N LEU A 42 -2.98 -2.42 9.35
CA LEU A 42 -4.00 -1.55 9.91
C LEU A 42 -5.34 -1.83 9.22
N GLY A 43 -6.36 -2.14 9.99
CA GLY A 43 -7.72 -2.28 9.49
C GLY A 43 -8.62 -3.16 10.34
N PRO A 44 -9.93 -3.06 10.12
CA PRO A 44 -10.90 -3.79 10.91
C PRO A 44 -10.89 -5.29 10.59
N PRO A 45 -11.20 -6.12 11.59
CA PRO A 45 -11.53 -7.51 11.33
C PRO A 45 -12.78 -7.61 10.47
N GLU A 46 -12.86 -8.67 9.67
CA GLU A 46 -14.02 -8.96 8.84
C GLU A 46 -14.60 -10.33 9.23
N GLN A 47 -15.87 -10.55 8.93
CA GLN A 47 -16.54 -11.82 9.18
C GLN A 47 -16.99 -12.46 7.86
N GLY A 48 -17.01 -13.78 7.82
CA GLY A 48 -17.50 -14.52 6.67
C GLY A 48 -16.40 -15.13 5.81
N LEU A 49 -16.80 -15.55 4.61
CA LEU A 49 -15.90 -16.25 3.69
C LEU A 49 -14.74 -15.37 3.24
N GLY A 50 -13.54 -15.92 3.32
CA GLY A 50 -12.31 -15.21 2.92
C GLY A 50 -11.82 -14.18 3.96
N SER A 51 -12.39 -14.16 5.17
CA SER A 51 -11.85 -13.37 6.27
C SER A 51 -10.60 -14.01 6.86
N VAL A 52 -9.63 -13.18 7.25
CA VAL A 52 -8.49 -13.60 8.08
C VAL A 52 -8.85 -13.34 9.54
N ASP A 53 -8.92 -14.40 10.35
CA ASP A 53 -9.30 -14.25 11.74
C ASP A 53 -8.19 -13.60 12.60
N LEU A 54 -8.59 -13.00 13.71
CA LEU A 54 -7.66 -12.34 14.63
C LEU A 54 -6.67 -13.32 15.27
N ALA A 55 -7.00 -14.61 15.38
CA ALA A 55 -6.08 -15.61 15.91
C ALA A 55 -4.92 -15.82 14.93
N GLN A 56 -5.20 -15.80 13.62
CA GLN A 56 -4.15 -15.87 12.60
C GLN A 56 -3.27 -14.60 12.62
N VAL A 57 -3.88 -13.41 12.75
CA VAL A 57 -3.13 -12.15 12.83
C VAL A 57 -2.25 -12.12 14.09
N ARG A 58 -2.75 -12.60 15.23
CA ARG A 58 -1.96 -12.73 16.46
C ARG A 58 -0.78 -13.68 16.29
N ARG A 59 -0.95 -14.82 15.62
CA ARG A 59 0.18 -15.72 15.30
C ARG A 59 1.27 -15.00 14.51
N TRP A 60 0.94 -14.23 13.48
CA TRP A 60 1.91 -13.43 12.74
C TRP A 60 2.62 -12.38 13.60
N GLN A 61 1.90 -11.80 14.56
CA GLN A 61 2.46 -10.85 15.52
C GLN A 61 3.39 -11.52 16.52
N ASP A 62 2.99 -12.67 17.06
CA ASP A 62 3.81 -13.46 18.02
C ASP A 62 5.09 -13.99 17.35
N GLU A 63 5.02 -14.31 16.05
CA GLU A 63 6.19 -14.67 15.23
C GLU A 63 7.08 -13.46 14.90
N GLY A 64 6.65 -12.24 15.20
CA GLY A 64 7.37 -11.00 14.89
C GLY A 64 7.36 -10.60 13.40
N SER A 65 6.53 -11.24 12.57
CA SER A 65 6.47 -10.92 11.14
C SER A 65 5.60 -9.69 10.85
N ILE A 66 4.50 -9.49 11.59
CA ILE A 66 3.55 -8.39 11.41
C ILE A 66 3.31 -7.66 12.73
N GLU A 67 3.16 -6.35 12.67
CA GLU A 67 2.67 -5.50 13.75
C GLU A 67 1.22 -5.10 13.44
N TYR A 68 0.25 -5.71 14.11
CA TYR A 68 -1.15 -5.34 13.93
C TYR A 68 -1.51 -4.13 14.78
N LEU A 69 -1.97 -3.08 14.14
CA LEU A 69 -2.27 -1.78 14.74
C LEU A 69 -3.76 -1.61 15.09
N GLY A 70 -4.59 -2.64 14.83
CA GLY A 70 -6.04 -2.55 15.02
C GLY A 70 -6.74 -1.79 13.92
N GLU A 71 -7.85 -1.14 14.24
CA GLU A 71 -8.64 -0.32 13.33
C GLU A 71 -8.64 1.16 13.75
N THR A 72 -8.87 2.04 12.79
CA THR A 72 -8.98 3.48 13.02
C THR A 72 -9.97 4.13 12.08
N ARG A 73 -10.51 5.28 12.48
CA ARG A 73 -11.28 6.18 11.60
C ARG A 73 -10.40 7.19 10.87
N ASP A 74 -9.16 7.35 11.30
CA ASP A 74 -8.18 8.25 10.68
C ASP A 74 -6.87 7.52 10.41
N VAL A 75 -6.61 7.20 9.16
CA VAL A 75 -5.40 6.50 8.72
C VAL A 75 -4.20 7.43 8.57
N ARG A 76 -4.41 8.74 8.49
CA ARG A 76 -3.37 9.74 8.17
C ARG A 76 -2.14 9.69 9.10
N PRO A 77 -2.27 9.55 10.44
CA PRO A 77 -1.11 9.44 11.31
C PRO A 77 -0.22 8.23 10.99
N TYR A 78 -0.83 7.11 10.63
CA TYR A 78 -0.12 5.87 10.30
C TYR A 78 0.56 5.96 8.94
N VAL A 79 -0.13 6.53 7.95
CA VAL A 79 0.45 6.82 6.62
C VAL A 79 1.59 7.83 6.74
N ALA A 80 1.47 8.84 7.59
CA ALA A 80 2.55 9.80 7.86
C ALA A 80 3.79 9.14 8.48
N ALA A 81 3.59 8.10 9.30
CA ALA A 81 4.68 7.40 9.99
C ALA A 81 5.32 6.28 9.14
N CYS A 82 4.67 5.81 8.06
CA CYS A 82 5.24 4.77 7.20
C CYS A 82 6.12 5.35 6.08
N HIS A 83 6.91 4.48 5.46
CA HIS A 83 7.77 4.81 4.32
C HIS A 83 7.19 4.35 2.99
N ALA A 84 6.46 3.23 2.99
CA ALA A 84 5.77 2.71 1.82
C ALA A 84 4.45 2.03 2.19
N LEU A 85 3.44 2.18 1.32
CA LEU A 85 2.20 1.42 1.38
C LEU A 85 2.39 0.11 0.61
N VAL A 86 1.81 -0.97 1.14
CA VAL A 86 1.82 -2.29 0.49
C VAL A 86 0.39 -2.77 0.31
N LEU A 87 0.01 -3.12 -0.91
CA LEU A 87 -1.32 -3.63 -1.23
C LEU A 87 -1.21 -4.84 -2.16
N PRO A 88 -0.96 -6.05 -1.61
CA PRO A 88 -0.77 -7.27 -2.38
C PRO A 88 -2.10 -7.96 -2.74
N SER A 89 -3.11 -7.17 -3.05
CA SER A 89 -4.47 -7.64 -3.30
C SER A 89 -4.55 -8.53 -4.54
N TRP A 90 -5.47 -9.47 -4.51
CA TRP A 90 -5.75 -10.36 -5.65
C TRP A 90 -6.58 -9.68 -6.73
N ARG A 91 -7.32 -8.64 -6.37
CA ARG A 91 -8.08 -7.78 -7.27
C ARG A 91 -8.40 -6.45 -6.58
N GLU A 92 -8.39 -5.38 -7.35
CA GLU A 92 -8.78 -4.04 -6.92
C GLU A 92 -9.60 -3.36 -8.02
N GLY A 93 -10.55 -2.55 -7.57
CA GLY A 93 -11.13 -1.49 -8.41
C GLY A 93 -10.28 -0.23 -8.32
N THR A 94 -10.59 0.65 -7.38
CA THR A 94 -9.76 1.83 -7.09
C THR A 94 -9.04 1.63 -5.76
N PRO A 95 -7.70 1.53 -5.74
CA PRO A 95 -6.91 1.30 -4.53
C PRO A 95 -6.75 2.59 -3.70
N THR A 96 -7.82 3.00 -3.01
CA THR A 96 -7.88 4.29 -2.29
C THR A 96 -6.76 4.46 -1.28
N SER A 97 -6.40 3.40 -0.53
CA SER A 97 -5.28 3.47 0.43
C SER A 97 -3.94 3.80 -0.24
N ILE A 98 -3.70 3.30 -1.45
CA ILE A 98 -2.50 3.62 -2.23
C ILE A 98 -2.54 5.09 -2.69
N MET A 99 -3.67 5.56 -3.20
CA MET A 99 -3.83 6.95 -3.62
C MET A 99 -3.66 7.93 -2.45
N GLU A 100 -4.20 7.60 -1.28
CA GLU A 100 -3.99 8.34 -0.03
C GLU A 100 -2.51 8.37 0.36
N GLY A 101 -1.81 7.22 0.29
CA GLY A 101 -0.38 7.15 0.54
C GLY A 101 0.44 7.99 -0.44
N MET A 102 0.14 7.90 -1.73
CA MET A 102 0.77 8.70 -2.77
C MET A 102 0.57 10.19 -2.53
N SER A 103 -0.64 10.64 -2.16
CA SER A 103 -0.92 12.04 -1.83
C SER A 103 -0.07 12.56 -0.66
N MET A 104 0.39 11.67 0.21
CA MET A 104 1.28 11.95 1.33
C MET A 104 2.76 11.68 1.02
N GLY A 105 3.10 11.44 -0.25
CA GLY A 105 4.47 11.21 -0.69
C GLY A 105 5.06 9.86 -0.25
N ARG A 106 4.23 8.83 -0.11
CA ARG A 106 4.68 7.46 0.21
C ARG A 106 4.83 6.65 -1.06
N ALA A 107 5.90 5.85 -1.11
CA ALA A 107 6.06 4.86 -2.17
C ALA A 107 4.99 3.76 -2.08
N ALA A 108 4.72 3.09 -3.19
CA ALA A 108 3.75 2.00 -3.24
C ALA A 108 4.41 0.67 -3.63
N VAL A 109 3.94 -0.43 -3.04
CA VAL A 109 4.20 -1.80 -3.52
C VAL A 109 2.85 -2.46 -3.73
N VAL A 110 2.54 -2.84 -4.96
CA VAL A 110 1.23 -3.38 -5.32
C VAL A 110 1.36 -4.62 -6.20
N THR A 111 0.29 -5.37 -6.30
CA THR A 111 0.18 -6.49 -7.25
C THR A 111 -0.23 -6.01 -8.65
N ASP A 112 0.14 -6.81 -9.65
CA ASP A 112 -0.21 -6.61 -11.06
C ASP A 112 -1.68 -6.96 -11.33
N VAL A 113 -2.58 -6.09 -10.83
CA VAL A 113 -4.03 -6.19 -11.05
C VAL A 113 -4.58 -4.89 -11.63
N PRO A 114 -5.73 -4.91 -12.33
CA PRO A 114 -6.20 -3.76 -13.11
C PRO A 114 -6.19 -2.43 -12.35
N GLY A 115 -6.88 -2.33 -11.24
CA GLY A 115 -6.97 -1.07 -10.49
C GLY A 115 -5.62 -0.58 -9.94
N CYS A 116 -4.68 -1.48 -9.62
CA CYS A 116 -3.34 -1.10 -9.18
C CYS A 116 -2.51 -0.52 -10.32
N ARG A 117 -2.58 -1.11 -11.54
CA ARG A 117 -1.90 -0.62 -12.74
C ARG A 117 -2.36 0.77 -13.19
N GLU A 118 -3.56 1.17 -12.82
CA GLU A 118 -4.09 2.50 -13.16
C GLU A 118 -3.48 3.62 -12.32
N VAL A 119 -2.95 3.29 -11.14
CA VAL A 119 -2.41 4.29 -10.20
C VAL A 119 -0.92 4.13 -9.93
N VAL A 120 -0.34 2.95 -10.18
CA VAL A 120 1.09 2.68 -9.95
C VAL A 120 1.77 2.33 -11.26
N GLU A 121 2.85 3.04 -11.56
CA GLU A 121 3.79 2.77 -12.65
C GLU A 121 5.07 2.18 -12.06
N ASP A 122 5.40 0.92 -12.47
CA ASP A 122 6.56 0.20 -11.92
C ASP A 122 7.87 0.95 -12.14
N GLY A 123 8.64 1.08 -11.07
CA GLY A 123 9.92 1.80 -11.09
C GLY A 123 9.82 3.32 -11.01
N VAL A 124 8.63 3.91 -11.17
CA VAL A 124 8.40 5.37 -11.16
C VAL A 124 7.86 5.83 -9.80
N ASN A 125 6.64 5.45 -9.46
CA ASN A 125 5.98 5.84 -8.20
C ASN A 125 5.74 4.65 -7.26
N GLY A 126 6.16 3.44 -7.65
CA GLY A 126 6.07 2.23 -6.84
C GLY A 126 6.70 1.02 -7.50
N CYS A 127 6.48 -0.13 -6.89
CA CYS A 127 6.86 -1.43 -7.43
C CYS A 127 5.61 -2.27 -7.67
N ILE A 128 5.55 -2.94 -8.82
CA ILE A 128 4.48 -3.88 -9.17
C ILE A 128 5.04 -5.31 -9.14
N CYS A 129 4.31 -6.24 -8.51
CA CYS A 129 4.69 -7.65 -8.44
C CYS A 129 3.54 -8.59 -8.82
N ALA A 130 3.83 -9.85 -9.09
CA ALA A 130 2.80 -10.85 -9.37
C ALA A 130 1.86 -11.03 -8.17
N ALA A 131 0.56 -11.16 -8.44
CA ALA A 131 -0.43 -11.51 -7.42
C ALA A 131 -0.25 -12.97 -6.97
N HIS A 132 -0.67 -13.29 -5.75
CA HIS A 132 -0.55 -14.62 -5.13
C HIS A 132 0.90 -15.15 -5.03
N ASP A 133 1.90 -14.28 -5.13
CA ASP A 133 3.32 -14.64 -5.03
C ASP A 133 4.03 -13.87 -3.91
N PRO A 134 4.15 -14.46 -2.71
CA PRO A 134 4.82 -13.82 -1.59
C PRO A 134 6.32 -13.57 -1.85
N ARG A 135 6.98 -14.36 -2.72
CA ARG A 135 8.39 -14.15 -3.07
C ARG A 135 8.56 -12.95 -3.99
N ALA A 136 7.67 -12.80 -4.99
CA ALA A 136 7.64 -11.60 -5.84
C ALA A 136 7.35 -10.35 -5.01
N LEU A 137 6.44 -10.42 -4.03
CA LEU A 137 6.18 -9.33 -3.11
C LEU A 137 7.40 -9.00 -2.25
N ALA A 138 8.07 -10.01 -1.67
CA ALA A 138 9.30 -9.80 -0.90
C ALA A 138 10.40 -9.17 -1.77
N ALA A 139 10.56 -9.59 -3.01
CA ALA A 139 11.53 -9.01 -3.94
C ALA A 139 11.23 -7.53 -4.25
N ALA A 140 9.96 -7.17 -4.47
CA ALA A 140 9.54 -5.80 -4.69
C ALA A 140 9.82 -4.90 -3.46
N MET A 141 9.51 -5.40 -2.26
CA MET A 141 9.77 -4.68 -1.01
C MET A 141 11.29 -4.56 -0.73
N ARG A 142 12.07 -5.59 -1.06
CA ARG A 142 13.53 -5.60 -0.91
C ARG A 142 14.19 -4.50 -1.74
N ARG A 143 13.71 -4.21 -2.95
CA ARG A 143 14.23 -3.09 -3.75
C ARG A 143 14.19 -1.77 -2.98
N LEU A 144 13.11 -1.53 -2.21
CA LEU A 144 12.98 -0.33 -1.39
C LEU A 144 13.91 -0.32 -0.17
N LEU A 145 14.31 -1.49 0.32
CA LEU A 145 15.27 -1.65 1.41
C LEU A 145 16.71 -1.46 0.93
N ASP A 146 17.05 -1.97 -0.26
CA ASP A 146 18.40 -2.02 -0.79
C ASP A 146 18.83 -0.73 -1.49
N GLU A 147 17.90 0.01 -2.14
CA GLU A 147 18.25 1.16 -2.95
C GLU A 147 18.11 2.49 -2.18
N PRO A 148 19.23 3.14 -1.81
CA PRO A 148 19.17 4.45 -1.14
C PRO A 148 18.46 5.51 -2.00
N GLY A 149 17.51 6.21 -1.39
CA GLY A 149 16.76 7.29 -2.06
C GLY A 149 15.60 6.81 -2.94
N LEU A 150 15.43 5.50 -3.19
CA LEU A 150 14.33 4.99 -4.01
C LEU A 150 12.96 5.35 -3.40
N LEU A 151 12.79 5.15 -2.09
CA LEU A 151 11.57 5.51 -1.37
C LEU A 151 11.19 6.99 -1.56
N ALA A 152 12.17 7.89 -1.40
CA ALA A 152 11.93 9.33 -1.54
C ALA A 152 11.59 9.70 -3.00
N ARG A 153 12.28 9.11 -3.96
CA ARG A 153 12.06 9.34 -5.40
C ARG A 153 10.68 8.85 -5.83
N MET A 154 10.31 7.64 -5.45
CA MET A 154 8.99 7.06 -5.75
C MET A 154 7.87 7.81 -5.03
N GLY A 155 8.07 8.18 -3.77
CA GLY A 155 7.10 8.96 -3.02
C GLY A 155 6.84 10.34 -3.63
N ALA A 156 7.88 11.04 -4.08
CA ALA A 156 7.74 12.32 -4.78
C ALA A 156 6.96 12.16 -6.09
N ALA A 157 7.33 11.19 -6.92
CA ALA A 157 6.63 10.91 -8.18
C ALA A 157 5.16 10.52 -7.95
N GLY A 158 4.88 9.71 -6.90
CA GLY A 158 3.52 9.35 -6.51
C GLY A 158 2.70 10.56 -6.09
N ARG A 159 3.28 11.48 -5.30
CA ARG A 159 2.59 12.71 -4.91
C ARG A 159 2.28 13.60 -6.11
N ASP A 160 3.23 13.78 -7.02
CA ASP A 160 3.03 14.58 -8.24
C ASP A 160 1.88 14.01 -9.08
N LEU A 161 1.82 12.69 -9.23
CA LEU A 161 0.72 12.02 -9.92
C LEU A 161 -0.61 12.22 -9.19
N ALA A 162 -0.63 12.03 -7.86
CA ALA A 162 -1.84 12.18 -7.06
C ALA A 162 -2.42 13.60 -7.16
N CYS A 163 -1.59 14.63 -7.08
CA CYS A 163 -2.04 16.02 -7.23
C CYS A 163 -2.53 16.34 -8.64
N ARG A 164 -1.96 15.72 -9.66
CA ARG A 164 -2.33 15.99 -11.07
C ARG A 164 -3.58 15.24 -11.51
N GLU A 165 -3.79 14.01 -11.03
CA GLU A 165 -4.80 13.12 -11.59
C GLU A 165 -5.96 12.81 -10.63
N PHE A 166 -5.71 12.82 -9.30
CA PHE A 166 -6.63 12.33 -8.29
C PHE A 166 -7.09 13.41 -7.31
N ASP A 167 -6.68 14.66 -7.52
CA ASP A 167 -7.22 15.79 -6.78
C ASP A 167 -8.74 15.90 -7.04
N ALA A 168 -9.51 16.16 -5.98
CA ALA A 168 -10.96 16.17 -6.05
C ALA A 168 -11.50 17.21 -7.05
N GLU A 169 -10.86 18.37 -7.19
CA GLU A 169 -11.23 19.41 -8.13
C GLU A 169 -10.94 18.96 -9.56
N VAL A 170 -9.78 18.35 -9.80
CA VAL A 170 -9.39 17.81 -11.11
C VAL A 170 -10.33 16.70 -11.55
N VAL A 171 -10.68 15.78 -10.66
CA VAL A 171 -11.61 14.67 -10.95
C VAL A 171 -13.01 15.22 -11.24
N ALA A 172 -13.49 16.17 -10.43
CA ALA A 172 -14.78 16.80 -10.63
C ALA A 172 -14.85 17.54 -11.99
N GLU A 173 -13.78 18.25 -12.37
CA GLU A 173 -13.71 18.95 -13.66
C GLU A 173 -13.76 17.97 -14.84
N LYS A 174 -12.99 16.86 -14.77
CA LYS A 174 -13.01 15.80 -15.79
C LYS A 174 -14.42 15.22 -15.95
N ILE A 175 -15.10 14.91 -14.85
CA ILE A 175 -16.47 14.37 -14.87
C ILE A 175 -17.43 15.37 -15.53
N LEU A 176 -17.38 16.65 -15.18
CA LEU A 176 -18.24 17.69 -15.74
C LEU A 176 -18.02 17.86 -17.25
N VAL A 177 -16.78 17.79 -17.70
CA VAL A 177 -16.44 17.82 -19.12
C VAL A 177 -17.01 16.61 -19.86
N ASP A 178 -16.82 15.42 -19.33
CA ASP A 178 -17.28 14.17 -19.94
C ASP A 178 -18.80 14.09 -19.98
N MET A 179 -19.49 14.60 -18.96
CA MET A 179 -20.95 14.69 -18.91
C MET A 179 -21.51 15.83 -19.77
N ARG A 180 -20.67 16.68 -20.41
CA ARG A 180 -21.05 17.85 -21.17
C ARG A 180 -21.98 18.83 -20.41
N VAL A 181 -21.75 18.93 -19.08
CA VAL A 181 -22.52 19.86 -18.24
C VAL A 181 -21.95 21.27 -18.43
N PRO A 182 -22.77 22.28 -18.86
CA PRO A 182 -22.30 23.66 -18.96
C PRO A 182 -21.87 24.17 -17.58
N ARG A 183 -20.73 24.86 -17.50
CA ARG A 183 -20.34 25.56 -16.26
C ARG A 183 -21.42 26.61 -15.94
N ALA A 184 -21.92 26.65 -14.72
CA ALA A 184 -22.74 27.75 -14.27
C ALA A 184 -21.92 29.05 -14.38
N ALA A 185 -22.46 30.03 -15.14
CA ALA A 185 -21.86 31.34 -15.20
C ALA A 185 -21.93 31.97 -13.82
N GLY A 186 -20.77 32.25 -13.21
CA GLY A 186 -20.62 32.97 -11.93
C GLY A 186 -20.81 34.47 -12.14
#